data_ebe7b43e26ab77273a62e9620afd11fa
#
_entry.id   ebe7b43e26ab77273a62e9620afd11fa
#
_cell.length_a   1.000
_cell.length_b   1.000
_cell.length_c   1.000
_cell.angle_alpha   90.00
_cell.angle_beta   90.00
_cell.angle_gamma   90.00
#
_symmetry.space_group_name_H-M   'P 1'
#
loop_
_entity.id
_entity.type
_entity.pdbx_description
1 polymer ?
#
loop_
_entity_poly.entity_id
_entity_poly.type
_entity_poly.pdbx_seq_one_letter_code
_entity_poly.pdbx_strand_id
1 'polypeptide(L)'
;MKETTLSSEKIYDGRIISLRKDEIITEKGVKQSREVVSHGGGAAVLVVKNGKILLERQFRYPYGEILWEVPAGKRDKGEDYAETAKRELEEETGYIAEKLVKLFEIYPTPGYTNEVIGIFKAEGLKKGVLHFDEDEDITSGWIPEEKVFEMIENGEIKDGKTLIALLWYKAEKARREEKACGDDIAVCEEKKI
;
A
#
# COMPACT_ATOMS: atom_id res chain seq x y z
N MET A 1 -13.22 6.08 24.55
CA MET A 1 -12.52 7.40 24.72
C MET A 1 -12.89 8.25 23.53
N LYS A 2 -13.44 9.45 23.76
CA LYS A 2 -13.83 10.39 22.71
C LYS A 2 -13.20 11.74 23.00
N GLU A 3 -12.76 12.44 21.96
CA GLU A 3 -12.30 13.82 22.02
C GLU A 3 -13.29 14.68 21.25
N THR A 4 -13.54 15.89 21.74
CA THR A 4 -14.45 16.83 21.09
C THR A 4 -13.67 18.07 20.69
N THR A 5 -13.73 18.44 19.40
CA THR A 5 -13.10 19.65 18.89
C THR A 5 -13.86 20.88 19.39
N LEU A 6 -13.16 21.83 19.97
CA LEU A 6 -13.66 23.12 20.43
C LEU A 6 -13.50 24.20 19.36
N SER A 7 -12.34 24.23 18.73
CA SER A 7 -12.01 25.13 17.62
C SER A 7 -10.97 24.50 16.71
N SER A 8 -10.87 25.01 15.48
CA SER A 8 -9.92 24.53 14.47
C SER A 8 -9.32 25.73 13.75
N GLU A 9 -7.99 25.74 13.62
CA GLU A 9 -7.24 26.74 12.89
C GLU A 9 -6.49 26.08 11.74
N LYS A 10 -6.69 26.57 10.51
CA LYS A 10 -5.91 26.11 9.34
C LYS A 10 -4.56 26.82 9.36
N ILE A 11 -3.48 26.04 9.48
CA ILE A 11 -2.10 26.53 9.52
C ILE A 11 -1.46 26.56 8.13
N TYR A 12 -1.75 25.56 7.30
CA TYR A 12 -1.20 25.43 5.94
C TYR A 12 -2.21 24.76 5.02
N ASP A 13 -2.22 25.20 3.75
CA ASP A 13 -3.05 24.62 2.70
C ASP A 13 -2.23 24.50 1.42
N GLY A 14 -1.71 23.31 1.16
CA GLY A 14 -0.84 23.00 0.02
C GLY A 14 -1.52 22.10 -1.01
N ARG A 15 -0.78 21.77 -2.07
CA ARG A 15 -1.27 20.90 -3.15
C ARG A 15 -1.49 19.45 -2.70
N ILE A 16 -0.65 18.93 -1.80
CA ILE A 16 -0.66 17.52 -1.38
C ILE A 16 -1.30 17.36 -0.01
N ILE A 17 -0.94 18.24 0.93
CA ILE A 17 -1.39 18.18 2.31
C ILE A 17 -1.96 19.52 2.76
N SER A 18 -2.84 19.47 3.75
CA SER A 18 -3.13 20.63 4.58
C SER A 18 -2.86 20.32 6.05
N LEU A 19 -2.49 21.34 6.82
CA LEU A 19 -2.26 21.24 8.26
C LEU A 19 -3.25 22.13 9.00
N ARG A 20 -3.92 21.56 10.01
CA ARG A 20 -4.72 22.31 10.96
C ARG A 20 -4.30 22.02 12.39
N LYS A 21 -4.55 22.96 13.26
CA LYS A 21 -4.42 22.80 14.71
C LYS A 21 -5.81 22.87 15.32
N ASP A 22 -6.21 21.82 16.02
CA ASP A 22 -7.49 21.70 16.69
C ASP A 22 -7.29 21.84 18.21
N GLU A 23 -8.06 22.73 18.86
CA GLU A 23 -8.22 22.73 20.31
C GLU A 23 -9.32 21.73 20.64
N ILE A 24 -9.02 20.78 21.52
CA ILE A 24 -9.93 19.68 21.89
C ILE A 24 -10.19 19.63 23.40
N ILE A 25 -11.26 18.97 23.78
CA ILE A 25 -11.50 18.54 25.15
C ILE A 25 -11.69 17.02 25.19
N THR A 26 -11.00 16.38 26.11
CA THR A 26 -11.14 14.94 26.36
C THR A 26 -12.38 14.64 27.20
N GLU A 27 -12.82 13.37 27.23
CA GLU A 27 -13.93 12.92 28.14
C GLU A 27 -13.67 13.24 29.63
N LYS A 28 -12.42 13.39 30.03
CA LYS A 28 -12.02 13.76 31.39
C LYS A 28 -12.03 15.29 31.64
N GLY A 29 -12.47 16.08 30.67
CA GLY A 29 -12.52 17.53 30.76
C GLY A 29 -11.18 18.24 30.57
N VAL A 30 -10.12 17.54 30.14
CA VAL A 30 -8.80 18.13 29.91
C VAL A 30 -8.74 18.75 28.51
N LYS A 31 -8.37 20.03 28.45
CA LYS A 31 -8.12 20.74 27.17
C LYS A 31 -6.72 20.44 26.67
N GLN A 32 -6.59 20.16 25.39
CA GLN A 32 -5.34 19.88 24.67
C GLN A 32 -5.43 20.37 23.23
N SER A 33 -4.31 20.41 22.53
CA SER A 33 -4.28 20.65 21.09
C SER A 33 -3.93 19.37 20.32
N ARG A 34 -4.39 19.32 19.07
CA ARG A 34 -4.03 18.30 18.08
C ARG A 34 -3.57 18.97 16.80
N GLU A 35 -2.45 18.49 16.28
CA GLU A 35 -1.99 18.86 14.95
C GLU A 35 -2.42 17.76 13.99
N VAL A 36 -3.13 18.13 12.93
CA VAL A 36 -3.71 17.15 12.00
C VAL A 36 -3.32 17.50 10.58
N VAL A 37 -2.57 16.60 9.97
CA VAL A 37 -2.27 16.62 8.53
C VAL A 37 -3.40 15.93 7.80
N SER A 38 -4.02 16.63 6.85
CA SER A 38 -5.02 16.06 5.96
C SER A 38 -4.38 15.72 4.61
N HIS A 39 -4.61 14.49 4.15
CA HIS A 39 -4.12 13.95 2.88
C HIS A 39 -5.26 13.26 2.11
N GLY A 40 -5.23 13.31 0.78
CA GLY A 40 -6.28 12.72 -0.07
C GLY A 40 -6.35 11.18 -0.03
N GLY A 41 -5.33 10.56 0.52
CA GLY A 41 -5.16 9.11 0.47
C GLY A 41 -4.49 8.64 -0.82
N GLY A 42 -4.33 7.33 -0.95
CA GLY A 42 -3.71 6.69 -2.10
C GLY A 42 -4.08 5.22 -2.21
N ALA A 43 -3.59 4.58 -3.26
CA ALA A 43 -3.75 3.14 -3.45
C ALA A 43 -2.42 2.51 -3.84
N ALA A 44 -2.21 1.26 -3.46
CA ALA A 44 -1.03 0.47 -3.76
C ALA A 44 -1.42 -0.91 -4.30
N VAL A 45 -0.64 -1.45 -5.24
CA VAL A 45 -0.98 -2.68 -5.94
C VAL A 45 0.14 -3.72 -5.83
N LEU A 46 -0.15 -4.81 -5.15
CA LEU A 46 0.69 -6.01 -5.17
C LEU A 46 0.49 -6.74 -6.50
N VAL A 47 1.57 -6.91 -7.25
CA VAL A 47 1.57 -7.58 -8.54
C VAL A 47 2.53 -8.77 -8.50
N VAL A 48 1.98 -9.98 -8.65
CA VAL A 48 2.75 -11.22 -8.65
C VAL A 48 2.48 -12.01 -9.92
N LYS A 49 3.53 -12.46 -10.60
CA LYS A 49 3.43 -13.26 -11.81
C LYS A 49 4.64 -14.20 -11.96
N ASN A 50 4.38 -15.46 -12.18
CA ASN A 50 5.42 -16.48 -12.45
C ASN A 50 6.55 -16.50 -11.42
N GLY A 51 6.22 -16.46 -10.12
CA GLY A 51 7.20 -16.46 -9.03
C GLY A 51 8.03 -15.16 -8.93
N LYS A 52 7.56 -14.06 -9.53
CA LYS A 52 8.18 -12.75 -9.46
C LYS A 52 7.19 -11.71 -8.98
N ILE A 53 7.70 -10.70 -8.31
CA ILE A 53 6.95 -9.55 -7.83
C ILE A 53 7.41 -8.31 -8.61
N LEU A 54 6.46 -7.51 -9.05
CA LEU A 54 6.74 -6.22 -9.67
C LEU A 54 7.00 -5.19 -8.58
N LEU A 55 8.17 -4.61 -8.57
CA LEU A 55 8.56 -3.52 -7.69
C LEU A 55 9.09 -2.34 -8.51
N GLU A 56 9.06 -1.19 -7.91
CA GLU A 56 9.52 0.08 -8.44
C GLU A 56 10.61 0.67 -7.57
N ARG A 57 11.43 1.51 -8.18
CA ARG A 57 12.40 2.35 -7.50
C ARG A 57 12.03 3.79 -7.74
N GLN A 58 11.79 4.53 -6.66
CA GLN A 58 11.44 5.94 -6.72
C GLN A 58 12.24 6.74 -5.68
N PHE A 59 12.77 7.89 -6.09
CA PHE A 59 13.40 8.81 -5.15
C PHE A 59 12.35 9.47 -4.26
N ARG A 60 12.52 9.36 -2.96
CA ARG A 60 11.63 9.96 -1.96
C ARG A 60 12.32 11.14 -1.27
N TYR A 61 12.02 12.34 -1.74
CA TYR A 61 12.63 13.58 -1.28
C TYR A 61 12.69 13.74 0.25
N PRO A 62 11.62 13.41 1.03
CA PRO A 62 11.69 13.54 2.50
C PRO A 62 12.75 12.68 3.16
N TYR A 63 13.15 11.58 2.53
CA TYR A 63 14.17 10.66 3.05
C TYR A 63 15.53 10.87 2.37
N GLY A 64 15.57 11.55 1.21
CA GLY A 64 16.79 11.75 0.43
C GLY A 64 17.36 10.46 -0.17
N GLU A 65 16.52 9.42 -0.32
CA GLU A 65 16.95 8.12 -0.82
C GLU A 65 15.97 7.50 -1.82
N ILE A 66 16.45 6.55 -2.61
CA ILE A 66 15.61 5.75 -3.52
C ILE A 66 15.04 4.58 -2.73
N LEU A 67 13.72 4.43 -2.72
CA LEU A 67 13.02 3.34 -2.07
C LEU A 67 12.54 2.30 -3.07
N TRP A 68 12.44 1.03 -2.60
CA TRP A 68 11.74 -0.03 -3.28
C TRP A 68 10.29 -0.04 -2.84
N GLU A 69 9.37 0.05 -3.82
CA GLU A 69 7.94 0.15 -3.56
C GLU A 69 7.12 -0.76 -4.49
N VAL A 70 5.94 -1.16 -4.06
CA VAL A 70 4.91 -1.66 -4.98
C VAL A 70 4.32 -0.46 -5.73
N PRO A 71 3.82 -0.61 -6.98
CA PRO A 71 3.14 0.44 -7.71
C PRO A 71 2.08 1.12 -6.85
N ALA A 72 2.13 2.44 -6.74
CA ALA A 72 1.24 3.17 -5.83
C ALA A 72 1.25 4.68 -6.06
N GLY A 73 0.08 5.28 -6.04
CA GLY A 73 -0.02 6.72 -6.14
C GLY A 73 -1.19 7.34 -5.39
N LYS A 74 -1.31 8.65 -5.53
CA LYS A 74 -2.30 9.48 -4.85
C LYS A 74 -3.67 9.32 -5.49
N ARG A 75 -4.67 9.34 -4.64
CA ARG A 75 -6.07 9.35 -5.07
C ARG A 75 -6.46 10.74 -5.56
N ASP A 76 -6.95 10.82 -6.77
CA ASP A 76 -7.52 12.04 -7.32
C ASP A 76 -8.87 12.37 -6.69
N LYS A 77 -9.27 13.64 -6.79
CA LYS A 77 -10.53 14.10 -6.19
C LYS A 77 -11.72 13.43 -6.86
N GLY A 78 -12.41 12.60 -6.10
CA GLY A 78 -13.62 11.88 -6.55
C GLY A 78 -13.35 10.44 -6.99
N GLU A 79 -12.10 10.03 -7.15
CA GLU A 79 -11.76 8.63 -7.40
C GLU A 79 -12.08 7.76 -6.18
N ASP A 80 -12.45 6.50 -6.42
CA ASP A 80 -12.35 5.49 -5.39
C ASP A 80 -10.96 4.84 -5.38
N TYR A 81 -10.64 4.08 -4.32
CA TYR A 81 -9.31 3.47 -4.20
C TYR A 81 -9.01 2.42 -5.27
N ALA A 82 -10.02 1.75 -5.84
CA ALA A 82 -9.81 0.75 -6.89
C ALA A 82 -9.55 1.43 -8.25
N GLU A 83 -10.19 2.56 -8.51
CA GLU A 83 -9.91 3.40 -9.68
C GLU A 83 -8.50 3.94 -9.64
N THR A 84 -8.08 4.50 -8.50
CA THR A 84 -6.69 4.93 -8.27
C THR A 84 -5.71 3.78 -8.49
N ALA A 85 -5.94 2.63 -7.87
CA ALA A 85 -5.08 1.45 -8.01
C ALA A 85 -4.94 0.99 -9.46
N LYS A 86 -6.02 1.05 -10.24
CA LYS A 86 -6.01 0.67 -11.65
C LYS A 86 -5.22 1.66 -12.50
N ARG A 87 -5.44 2.96 -12.30
CA ARG A 87 -4.77 4.03 -13.02
C ARG A 87 -3.26 4.01 -12.75
N GLU A 88 -2.85 4.02 -11.48
CA GLU A 88 -1.45 4.04 -11.07
C GLU A 88 -0.70 2.80 -11.56
N LEU A 89 -1.32 1.61 -11.48
CA LEU A 89 -0.71 0.39 -12.03
C LEU A 89 -0.39 0.52 -13.52
N GLU A 90 -1.29 1.10 -14.31
CA GLU A 90 -1.07 1.27 -15.74
C GLU A 90 -0.03 2.37 -16.02
N GLU A 91 -0.16 3.52 -15.38
CA GLU A 91 0.72 4.68 -15.57
C GLU A 91 2.17 4.36 -15.25
N GLU A 92 2.44 3.77 -14.09
CA GLU A 92 3.79 3.49 -13.60
C GLU A 92 4.42 2.23 -14.21
N THR A 93 3.62 1.24 -14.62
CA THR A 93 4.14 -0.07 -15.04
C THR A 93 3.81 -0.48 -16.45
N GLY A 94 2.86 0.16 -17.09
CA GLY A 94 2.31 -0.25 -18.37
C GLY A 94 1.53 -1.57 -18.32
N TYR A 95 1.04 -1.98 -17.14
CA TYR A 95 0.19 -3.16 -16.98
C TYR A 95 -1.22 -2.79 -16.54
N ILE A 96 -2.21 -3.50 -17.11
CA ILE A 96 -3.61 -3.42 -16.72
C ILE A 96 -3.99 -4.73 -16.03
N ALA A 97 -4.58 -4.63 -14.83
CA ALA A 97 -5.16 -5.77 -14.14
C ALA A 97 -6.56 -6.07 -14.68
N GLU A 98 -6.88 -7.34 -14.96
CA GLU A 98 -8.24 -7.76 -15.28
C GLU A 98 -9.16 -7.65 -14.07
N LYS A 99 -8.59 -7.88 -12.88
CA LYS A 99 -9.28 -7.77 -11.61
C LYS A 99 -8.32 -7.23 -10.53
N LEU A 100 -8.83 -6.31 -9.73
CA LEU A 100 -8.20 -5.85 -8.50
C LEU A 100 -8.97 -6.41 -7.31
N VAL A 101 -8.27 -7.16 -6.45
CA VAL A 101 -8.82 -7.69 -5.21
C VAL A 101 -8.34 -6.81 -4.07
N LYS A 102 -9.26 -6.10 -3.42
CA LYS A 102 -8.94 -5.31 -2.23
C LYS A 102 -8.50 -6.23 -1.10
N LEU A 103 -7.32 -6.00 -0.59
CA LEU A 103 -6.78 -6.74 0.56
C LEU A 103 -7.20 -6.07 1.86
N PHE A 104 -6.87 -4.79 2.03
CA PHE A 104 -7.24 -3.98 3.21
C PHE A 104 -6.99 -2.49 2.96
N GLU A 105 -7.34 -1.68 3.93
CA GLU A 105 -6.93 -0.29 4.06
C GLU A 105 -5.96 -0.18 5.24
N ILE A 106 -4.98 0.71 5.10
CA ILE A 106 -4.06 1.01 6.18
C ILE A 106 -4.08 2.50 6.52
N TYR A 107 -3.79 2.79 7.77
CA TYR A 107 -3.50 4.14 8.26
C TYR A 107 -1.99 4.23 8.52
N PRO A 108 -1.20 4.82 7.61
CA PRO A 108 0.26 4.76 7.70
C PRO A 108 0.80 5.46 8.95
N THR A 109 0.17 6.55 9.37
CA THR A 109 0.61 7.32 10.54
C THR A 109 -0.58 7.92 11.32
N PRO A 110 -1.39 7.09 12.01
CA PRO A 110 -2.66 7.52 12.60
C PRO A 110 -2.51 8.52 13.76
N GLY A 111 -1.30 8.81 14.21
CA GLY A 111 -1.04 9.74 15.30
C GLY A 111 -1.30 11.21 14.94
N TYR A 112 -1.15 11.60 13.67
CA TYR A 112 -1.32 12.98 13.24
C TYR A 112 -1.83 13.16 11.81
N THR A 113 -1.99 12.12 11.02
CA THR A 113 -2.57 12.22 9.67
C THR A 113 -3.85 11.39 9.54
N ASN A 114 -4.75 11.84 8.68
CA ASN A 114 -5.94 11.11 8.29
C ASN A 114 -5.76 10.34 6.97
N GLU A 115 -4.52 10.16 6.52
CA GLU A 115 -4.24 9.40 5.31
C GLU A 115 -4.74 7.97 5.41
N VAL A 116 -5.34 7.51 4.32
CA VAL A 116 -5.76 6.11 4.13
C VAL A 116 -5.14 5.61 2.84
N ILE A 117 -4.51 4.44 2.87
CA ILE A 117 -3.99 3.78 1.67
C ILE A 117 -4.75 2.47 1.47
N GLY A 118 -5.42 2.34 0.31
CA GLY A 118 -6.03 1.09 -0.11
C GLY A 118 -4.97 0.15 -0.70
N ILE A 119 -4.87 -1.08 -0.20
CA ILE A 119 -3.94 -2.09 -0.74
C ILE A 119 -4.73 -3.14 -1.52
N PHE A 120 -4.32 -3.34 -2.76
CA PHE A 120 -4.95 -4.26 -3.71
C PHE A 120 -3.95 -5.29 -4.20
N LYS A 121 -4.47 -6.43 -4.68
CA LYS A 121 -3.72 -7.42 -5.44
C LYS A 121 -4.25 -7.47 -6.86
N ALA A 122 -3.37 -7.39 -7.84
CA ALA A 122 -3.70 -7.54 -9.23
C ALA A 122 -3.80 -9.02 -9.64
N GLU A 123 -4.84 -9.34 -10.41
CA GLU A 123 -5.05 -10.65 -11.02
C GLU A 123 -5.32 -10.47 -12.52
N GLY A 124 -4.72 -11.33 -13.35
CA GLY A 124 -4.89 -11.26 -14.81
C GLY A 124 -4.26 -10.00 -15.39
N LEU A 125 -2.97 -10.07 -15.74
CA LEU A 125 -2.26 -8.90 -16.28
C LEU A 125 -2.28 -8.87 -17.81
N LYS A 126 -2.64 -7.74 -18.36
CA LYS A 126 -2.51 -7.37 -19.79
C LYS A 126 -1.50 -6.25 -19.95
N LYS A 127 -0.94 -6.12 -21.16
CA LYS A 127 -0.14 -4.94 -21.49
C LYS A 127 -1.06 -3.76 -21.73
N GLY A 128 -0.76 -2.67 -21.06
CA GLY A 128 -1.31 -1.34 -21.24
C GLY A 128 -0.26 -0.39 -21.80
N VAL A 129 -0.39 0.90 -21.52
CA VAL A 129 0.51 1.95 -21.98
C VAL A 129 1.16 2.59 -20.77
N LEU A 130 2.48 2.70 -20.81
CA LEU A 130 3.28 3.36 -19.78
C LEU A 130 3.15 4.88 -19.95
N HIS A 131 2.76 5.58 -18.90
CA HIS A 131 2.65 7.04 -18.87
C HIS A 131 3.13 7.56 -17.52
N PHE A 132 4.37 8.02 -17.46
CA PHE A 132 4.86 8.72 -16.26
C PHE A 132 4.41 10.17 -16.28
N ASP A 133 4.13 10.72 -15.11
CA ASP A 133 4.04 12.16 -14.92
C ASP A 133 5.41 12.82 -15.24
N GLU A 134 5.41 14.05 -15.73
CA GLU A 134 6.63 14.75 -16.19
C GLU A 134 7.71 14.91 -15.11
N ASP A 135 7.31 14.83 -13.83
CA ASP A 135 8.17 14.97 -12.65
C ASP A 135 8.47 13.61 -11.97
N GLU A 136 8.07 12.48 -12.56
CA GLU A 136 8.31 11.14 -12.01
C GLU A 136 9.50 10.45 -12.69
N ASP A 137 10.49 10.08 -11.87
CA ASP A 137 11.61 9.20 -12.26
C ASP A 137 11.46 7.85 -11.56
N ILE A 138 10.65 6.98 -12.17
CA ILE A 138 10.31 5.65 -11.66
C ILE A 138 10.94 4.60 -12.57
N THR A 139 11.55 3.60 -11.96
CA THR A 139 12.03 2.40 -12.67
C THR A 139 11.36 1.18 -12.10
N SER A 140 10.53 0.50 -12.90
CA SER A 140 9.85 -0.73 -12.49
C SER A 140 10.54 -2.00 -13.00
N GLY A 141 10.44 -3.10 -12.24
CA GLY A 141 11.05 -4.37 -12.63
C GLY A 141 10.49 -5.59 -11.90
N TRP A 142 10.57 -6.74 -12.58
CA TRP A 142 10.18 -8.03 -12.04
C TRP A 142 11.32 -8.67 -11.25
N ILE A 143 11.18 -8.81 -9.95
CA ILE A 143 12.17 -9.39 -9.03
C ILE A 143 11.67 -10.75 -8.55
N PRO A 144 12.53 -11.81 -8.56
CA PRO A 144 12.17 -13.11 -7.98
C PRO A 144 11.67 -12.96 -6.54
N GLU A 145 10.59 -13.65 -6.19
CA GLU A 145 9.97 -13.50 -4.87
C GLU A 145 10.91 -13.85 -3.71
N GLU A 146 11.79 -14.84 -3.89
CA GLU A 146 12.80 -15.19 -2.89
C GLU A 146 13.74 -14.02 -2.64
N LYS A 147 14.16 -13.33 -3.71
CA LYS A 147 15.01 -12.14 -3.59
C LYS A 147 14.29 -10.98 -2.90
N VAL A 148 13.01 -10.78 -3.19
CA VAL A 148 12.19 -9.77 -2.50
C VAL A 148 12.11 -10.07 -1.00
N PHE A 149 11.95 -11.33 -0.61
CA PHE A 149 11.92 -11.72 0.79
C PHE A 149 13.27 -11.52 1.49
N GLU A 150 14.38 -11.80 0.82
CA GLU A 150 15.72 -11.44 1.32
C GLU A 150 15.88 -9.92 1.51
N MET A 151 15.38 -9.12 0.56
CA MET A 151 15.43 -7.65 0.65
C MET A 151 14.62 -7.11 1.84
N ILE A 152 13.52 -7.76 2.22
CA ILE A 152 12.79 -7.42 3.44
C ILE A 152 13.65 -7.75 4.67
N GLU A 153 14.23 -8.95 4.74
CA GLU A 153 15.01 -9.43 5.88
C GLU A 153 16.29 -8.59 6.09
N ASN A 154 16.89 -8.11 5.00
CA ASN A 154 18.08 -7.25 5.03
C ASN A 154 17.76 -5.76 5.26
N GLY A 155 16.46 -5.37 5.31
CA GLY A 155 16.05 -3.97 5.50
C GLY A 155 16.26 -3.08 4.28
N GLU A 156 16.39 -3.65 3.09
CA GLU A 156 16.47 -2.91 1.82
C GLU A 156 15.11 -2.33 1.44
N ILE A 157 14.00 -3.04 1.76
CA ILE A 157 12.64 -2.53 1.60
C ILE A 157 12.21 -1.88 2.90
N LYS A 158 11.96 -0.57 2.87
CA LYS A 158 11.63 0.23 4.05
C LYS A 158 10.23 0.82 3.99
N ASP A 159 9.64 0.93 2.81
CA ASP A 159 8.32 1.54 2.61
C ASP A 159 7.21 0.69 3.26
N GLY A 160 6.41 1.34 4.13
CA GLY A 160 5.45 0.64 4.98
C GLY A 160 4.33 -0.06 4.20
N LYS A 161 3.75 0.59 3.17
CA LYS A 161 2.69 -0.02 2.35
C LYS A 161 3.20 -1.25 1.60
N THR A 162 4.44 -1.18 1.11
CA THR A 162 5.12 -2.26 0.41
C THR A 162 5.40 -3.43 1.34
N LEU A 163 5.99 -3.16 2.52
CA LEU A 163 6.23 -4.19 3.53
C LEU A 163 4.95 -4.93 3.91
N ILE A 164 3.85 -4.20 4.14
CA ILE A 164 2.57 -4.80 4.52
C ILE A 164 2.04 -5.70 3.39
N ALA A 165 2.06 -5.23 2.14
CA ALA A 165 1.61 -6.02 0.99
C ALA A 165 2.43 -7.30 0.80
N LEU A 166 3.76 -7.20 0.90
CA LEU A 166 4.68 -8.31 0.71
C LEU A 166 4.63 -9.33 1.86
N LEU A 167 4.56 -8.89 3.10
CA LEU A 167 4.44 -9.77 4.27
C LEU A 167 3.10 -10.49 4.28
N TRP A 168 2.02 -9.83 3.89
CA TRP A 168 0.73 -10.49 3.69
C TRP A 168 0.84 -11.58 2.62
N TYR A 169 1.50 -11.29 1.50
CA TYR A 169 1.69 -12.27 0.42
C TYR A 169 2.51 -13.47 0.87
N LYS A 170 3.62 -13.24 1.59
CA LYS A 170 4.47 -14.31 2.17
C LYS A 170 3.64 -15.23 3.09
N ALA A 171 2.82 -14.65 3.95
CA ALA A 171 1.96 -15.40 4.86
C ALA A 171 0.83 -16.15 4.12
N GLU A 172 0.23 -15.55 3.09
CA GLU A 172 -0.81 -16.19 2.30
C GLU A 172 -0.27 -17.37 1.47
N LYS A 173 0.94 -17.22 0.92
CA LYS A 173 1.64 -18.30 0.22
C LYS A 173 1.90 -19.50 1.14
N ALA A 174 2.48 -19.27 2.31
CA ALA A 174 2.74 -20.31 3.31
C ALA A 174 1.45 -21.08 3.69
N ARG A 175 0.34 -20.36 3.94
CA ARG A 175 -0.96 -20.99 4.25
C ARG A 175 -1.50 -21.86 3.12
N ARG A 176 -1.25 -21.50 1.86
CA ARG A 176 -1.68 -22.31 0.70
C ARG A 176 -0.84 -23.57 0.55
N GLU A 177 0.45 -23.49 0.79
CA GLU A 177 1.37 -24.63 0.76
C GLU A 177 1.04 -25.63 1.88
N GLU A 178 0.75 -25.17 3.09
CA GLU A 178 0.31 -26.02 4.21
C GLU A 178 -1.00 -26.76 3.91
N LYS A 179 -1.98 -26.08 3.32
CA LYS A 179 -3.25 -26.71 2.93
C LYS A 179 -3.06 -27.77 1.85
N ALA A 180 -2.28 -27.47 0.81
CA ALA A 180 -2.00 -28.41 -0.26
C ALA A 180 -1.31 -29.70 0.28
N CYS A 181 -0.37 -29.55 1.22
CA CYS A 181 0.30 -30.69 1.87
C CYS A 181 -0.67 -31.48 2.77
N GLY A 182 -1.61 -30.83 3.45
CA GLY A 182 -2.62 -31.50 4.30
C GLY A 182 -3.64 -32.31 3.49
N ASP A 183 -4.07 -31.79 2.34
CA ASP A 183 -5.01 -32.49 1.43
C ASP A 183 -4.38 -33.73 0.80
N ASP A 184 -3.09 -33.72 0.47
CA ASP A 184 -2.34 -34.88 -0.07
C ASP A 184 -2.21 -36.02 0.98
N ILE A 185 -2.08 -35.68 2.25
CA ILE A 185 -2.03 -36.67 3.34
C ILE A 185 -3.40 -37.35 3.52
N ALA A 186 -4.49 -36.58 3.49
CA ALA A 186 -5.85 -37.11 3.61
C ALA A 186 -6.20 -38.07 2.44
N VAL A 187 -5.80 -37.75 1.23
CA VAL A 187 -6.02 -38.61 0.05
C VAL A 187 -5.20 -39.91 0.10
N CYS A 188 -4.03 -39.90 0.75
CA CYS A 188 -3.23 -41.10 0.96
C CYS A 188 -3.81 -42.07 2.03
N GLU A 189 -4.52 -41.56 3.02
CA GLU A 189 -5.15 -42.36 4.02
C GLU A 189 -6.45 -43.04 3.52
N GLU A 190 -7.26 -42.37 2.69
CA GLU A 190 -8.47 -42.95 2.10
C GLU A 190 -8.18 -44.07 1.06
N LYS A 191 -7.00 -44.16 0.50
CA LYS A 191 -6.62 -45.22 -0.45
C LYS A 191 -6.05 -46.51 0.21
N LYS A 192 -6.05 -46.58 1.56
CA LYS A 192 -5.55 -47.73 2.33
C LYS A 192 -6.64 -48.55 3.00
N ILE A 193 -7.92 -48.37 2.62
CA ILE A 193 -9.04 -49.18 3.09
C ILE A 193 -9.52 -50.10 1.99
#